data_e938d47d6857536619adf943f3f63f4d
#
_entry.id   e938d47d6857536619adf943f3f63f4d
#
_cell.length_a   1.000
_cell.length_b   1.000
_cell.length_c   1.000
_cell.angle_alpha   90.00
_cell.angle_beta   90.00
_cell.angle_gamma   90.00
#
_symmetry.space_group_name_H-M   'P 1'
#
loop_
_entity.id
_entity.type
_entity.pdbx_description
1 polymer ?
#
loop_
_entity_poly.entity_id
_entity_poly.type
_entity_poly.pdbx_seq_one_letter_code
_entity_poly.pdbx_strand_id
1 'polypeptide(L)'
;MNCEHCEKKLSELYYTEYINMTKVNEVGQKVETGKKELYFCNYKCACTRHKHYIVKEKMKLIKASKENAEQLERIYEDGDTILLILIHYHKAIINFLRKKITEESFKIIAQQAMEVGNEIGDNVYLSIVRDTQYAILFMNH
;
A
#
# COMPACT_ATOMS: atom_id res chain seq x y z
N MET A 1 -3.59 -31.50 -1.95
CA MET A 1 -3.55 -30.05 -1.71
C MET A 1 -2.86 -29.77 -0.37
N ASN A 2 -2.04 -28.75 -0.34
CA ASN A 2 -1.28 -28.37 0.84
C ASN A 2 -1.71 -26.98 1.34
N CYS A 3 -1.57 -26.74 2.66
CA CYS A 3 -1.84 -25.45 3.25
C CYS A 3 -0.88 -24.38 2.70
N GLU A 4 -1.41 -23.22 2.33
CA GLU A 4 -0.63 -22.11 1.78
C GLU A 4 0.32 -21.46 2.81
N HIS A 5 0.06 -21.69 4.10
CA HIS A 5 0.90 -21.14 5.17
C HIS A 5 1.92 -22.15 5.72
N CYS A 6 1.46 -23.30 6.22
CA CYS A 6 2.32 -24.27 6.89
C CYS A 6 2.81 -25.41 6.00
N GLU A 7 2.36 -25.47 4.76
CA GLU A 7 2.71 -26.46 3.73
C GLU A 7 2.33 -27.91 4.04
N LYS A 8 1.62 -28.15 5.15
CA LYS A 8 1.13 -29.49 5.50
C LYS A 8 0.01 -29.91 4.55
N LYS A 9 -0.09 -31.23 4.32
CA LYS A 9 -1.19 -31.80 3.55
C LYS A 9 -2.53 -31.51 4.24
N LEU A 10 -3.52 -31.03 3.46
CA LEU A 10 -4.84 -30.74 3.97
C LEU A 10 -5.61 -32.00 4.34
N SER A 11 -6.35 -31.94 5.46
CA SER A 11 -7.33 -32.95 5.84
C SER A 11 -8.65 -32.75 5.08
N GLU A 12 -9.68 -33.54 5.38
CA GLU A 12 -11.00 -33.40 4.78
C GLU A 12 -11.67 -32.06 5.12
N LEU A 13 -11.36 -31.50 6.30
CA LEU A 13 -11.83 -30.17 6.72
C LEU A 13 -10.70 -29.16 6.58
N TYR A 14 -10.89 -28.15 5.75
CA TYR A 14 -9.94 -27.09 5.52
C TYR A 14 -10.64 -25.74 5.29
N TYR A 15 -9.91 -24.67 5.48
CA TYR A 15 -10.38 -23.30 5.25
C TYR A 15 -10.01 -22.85 3.85
N THR A 16 -10.97 -22.27 3.15
CA THR A 16 -10.76 -21.75 1.78
C THR A 16 -10.98 -20.26 1.73
N GLU A 17 -10.06 -19.54 1.10
CA GLU A 17 -10.22 -18.14 0.75
C GLU A 17 -10.16 -17.94 -0.76
N TYR A 18 -10.89 -16.95 -1.25
CA TYR A 18 -10.90 -16.57 -2.65
C TYR A 18 -10.25 -15.19 -2.80
N ILE A 19 -9.30 -15.08 -3.69
CA ILE A 19 -8.71 -13.79 -4.05
C ILE A 19 -8.98 -13.48 -5.51
N ASN A 20 -9.26 -12.21 -5.79
CA ASN A 20 -9.41 -11.73 -7.16
C ASN A 20 -8.02 -11.48 -7.75
N MET A 21 -7.73 -12.13 -8.87
CA MET A 21 -6.51 -11.86 -9.63
C MET A 21 -6.75 -10.68 -10.54
N THR A 22 -5.83 -9.72 -10.54
CA THR A 22 -5.89 -8.54 -11.39
C THR A 22 -4.64 -8.42 -12.24
N LYS A 23 -4.80 -7.84 -13.43
CA LYS A 23 -3.69 -7.53 -14.33
C LYS A 23 -3.86 -6.09 -14.80
N VAL A 24 -2.74 -5.38 -14.94
CA VAL A 24 -2.74 -4.04 -15.51
C VAL A 24 -2.78 -4.17 -17.04
N ASN A 25 -3.78 -3.55 -17.68
CA ASN A 25 -3.89 -3.54 -19.13
C ASN A 25 -2.97 -2.47 -19.76
N GLU A 26 -2.97 -2.37 -21.09
CA GLU A 26 -2.14 -1.43 -21.84
C GLU A 26 -2.43 0.04 -21.50
N VAL A 27 -3.63 0.34 -21.01
CA VAL A 27 -4.06 1.70 -20.65
C VAL A 27 -3.75 2.03 -19.18
N GLY A 28 -3.14 1.12 -18.44
CA GLY A 28 -2.82 1.29 -17.02
C GLY A 28 -3.98 1.02 -16.06
N GLN A 29 -5.09 0.46 -16.54
CA GLN A 29 -6.24 0.10 -15.70
C GLN A 29 -6.09 -1.32 -15.16
N LYS A 30 -6.51 -1.52 -13.91
CA LYS A 30 -6.60 -2.85 -13.32
C LYS A 30 -7.82 -3.58 -13.85
N VAL A 31 -7.60 -4.74 -14.45
CA VAL A 31 -8.66 -5.61 -14.97
C VAL A 31 -8.64 -6.92 -14.20
N GLU A 32 -9.80 -7.36 -13.73
CA GLU A 32 -9.95 -8.66 -13.08
C GLU A 32 -9.79 -9.79 -14.11
N THR A 33 -8.80 -10.66 -13.89
CA THR A 33 -8.50 -11.79 -14.81
C THR A 33 -9.04 -13.12 -14.31
N GLY A 34 -9.56 -13.19 -13.09
CA GLY A 34 -10.12 -14.40 -12.51
C GLY A 34 -10.03 -14.40 -10.99
N LYS A 35 -10.39 -15.55 -10.41
CA LYS A 35 -10.31 -15.79 -8.97
C LYS A 35 -9.38 -16.96 -8.71
N LYS A 36 -8.57 -16.84 -7.66
CA LYS A 36 -7.72 -17.92 -7.17
C LYS A 36 -8.21 -18.37 -5.82
N GLU A 37 -8.30 -19.69 -5.63
CA GLU A 37 -8.61 -20.30 -4.34
C GLU A 37 -7.31 -20.55 -3.56
N LEU A 38 -7.31 -20.13 -2.29
CA LEU A 38 -6.23 -20.41 -1.34
C LEU A 38 -6.76 -21.35 -0.27
N TYR A 39 -5.99 -22.37 0.04
CA TYR A 39 -6.38 -23.41 0.99
C TYR A 39 -5.47 -23.38 2.22
N PHE A 40 -6.07 -23.41 3.40
CA PHE A 40 -5.37 -23.39 4.68
C PHE A 40 -5.86 -24.52 5.57
N CYS A 41 -4.99 -25.04 6.46
CA CYS A 41 -5.38 -26.08 7.42
C CYS A 41 -6.59 -25.62 8.27
N ASN A 42 -6.60 -24.35 8.67
CA ASN A 42 -7.63 -23.75 9.51
C ASN A 42 -7.58 -22.23 9.39
N TYR A 43 -8.51 -21.56 10.06
CA TYR A 43 -8.61 -20.10 10.07
C TYR A 43 -7.36 -19.42 10.64
N LYS A 44 -6.71 -20.05 11.63
CA LYS A 44 -5.49 -19.52 12.25
C LYS A 44 -4.32 -19.42 11.24
N CYS A 45 -4.15 -20.44 10.39
CA CYS A 45 -3.15 -20.39 9.32
C CYS A 45 -3.42 -19.26 8.32
N ALA A 46 -4.69 -19.08 7.94
CA ALA A 46 -5.10 -17.99 7.06
C ALA A 46 -4.77 -16.62 7.68
N CYS A 47 -5.14 -16.39 8.93
CA CYS A 47 -4.85 -15.13 9.64
C CYS A 47 -3.35 -14.88 9.77
N THR A 48 -2.56 -15.90 10.05
CA THR A 48 -1.09 -15.78 10.14
C THR A 48 -0.48 -15.41 8.80
N ARG A 49 -0.96 -16.00 7.71
CA ARG A 49 -0.52 -15.66 6.35
C ARG A 49 -0.81 -14.21 6.01
N HIS A 50 -2.01 -13.72 6.32
CA HIS A 50 -2.39 -12.32 6.10
C HIS A 50 -1.51 -11.36 6.90
N LYS A 51 -1.20 -11.66 8.15
CA LYS A 51 -0.30 -10.83 8.96
C LYS A 51 1.09 -10.74 8.33
N HIS A 52 1.65 -11.86 7.87
CA HIS A 52 2.94 -11.87 7.18
C HIS A 52 2.90 -11.05 5.90
N TYR A 53 1.85 -11.19 5.12
CA TYR A 53 1.66 -10.42 3.90
C TYR A 53 1.62 -8.91 4.17
N ILE A 54 0.83 -8.49 5.15
CA ILE A 54 0.71 -7.08 5.54
C ILE A 54 2.06 -6.50 5.99
N VAL A 55 2.81 -7.22 6.83
CA VAL A 55 4.14 -6.79 7.29
C VAL A 55 5.08 -6.62 6.10
N LYS A 56 5.08 -7.58 5.17
CA LYS A 56 5.92 -7.55 3.98
C LYS A 56 5.58 -6.36 3.08
N GLU A 57 4.30 -6.09 2.87
CA GLU A 57 3.84 -4.95 2.07
C GLU A 57 4.16 -3.61 2.73
N LYS A 58 4.02 -3.50 4.06
CA LYS A 58 4.45 -2.31 4.80
C LYS A 58 5.94 -2.03 4.62
N MET A 59 6.79 -3.05 4.70
CA MET A 59 8.23 -2.88 4.49
C MET A 59 8.56 -2.42 3.08
N LYS A 60 7.88 -2.97 2.07
CA LYS A 60 8.04 -2.52 0.67
C LYS A 60 7.66 -1.05 0.50
N LEU A 61 6.55 -0.63 1.08
CA LEU A 61 6.10 0.76 1.02
C LEU A 61 7.05 1.70 1.73
N ILE A 62 7.56 1.33 2.89
CA ILE A 62 8.56 2.12 3.62
C ILE A 62 9.81 2.31 2.76
N LYS A 63 10.31 1.24 2.15
CA LYS A 63 11.48 1.29 1.28
C LYS A 63 11.25 2.19 0.06
N ALA A 64 10.12 2.02 -0.63
CA ALA A 64 9.77 2.81 -1.80
C ALA A 64 9.61 4.30 -1.45
N SER A 65 8.92 4.61 -0.35
CA SER A 65 8.72 5.99 0.09
C SER A 65 10.03 6.66 0.51
N LYS A 66 10.93 5.91 1.15
CA LYS A 66 12.26 6.40 1.51
C LYS A 66 13.09 6.75 0.26
N GLU A 67 13.10 5.87 -0.73
CA GLU A 67 13.78 6.11 -2.01
C GLU A 67 13.21 7.33 -2.73
N ASN A 68 11.89 7.46 -2.78
CA ASN A 68 11.22 8.60 -3.40
C ASN A 68 11.53 9.91 -2.69
N ALA A 69 11.50 9.92 -1.35
CA ALA A 69 11.87 11.11 -0.58
C ALA A 69 13.32 11.54 -0.83
N GLU A 70 14.25 10.58 -0.86
CA GLU A 70 15.66 10.86 -1.13
C GLU A 70 15.89 11.43 -2.53
N GLN A 71 15.19 10.89 -3.55
CA GLN A 71 15.28 11.41 -4.91
C GLN A 71 14.74 12.83 -5.01
N LEU A 72 13.61 13.12 -4.39
CA LEU A 72 13.01 14.45 -4.37
C LEU A 72 13.90 15.46 -3.63
N GLU A 73 14.52 15.05 -2.53
CA GLU A 73 15.44 15.91 -1.77
C GLU A 73 16.68 16.30 -2.59
N ARG A 74 17.16 15.44 -3.49
CA ARG A 74 18.30 15.73 -4.36
C ARG A 74 18.00 16.82 -5.38
N ILE A 75 16.76 16.94 -5.82
CA ILE A 75 16.34 17.96 -6.80
C ILE A 75 15.64 19.15 -6.15
N TYR A 76 15.46 19.11 -4.83
CA TYR A 76 14.82 20.18 -4.09
C TYR A 76 15.67 21.42 -4.07
N GLU A 77 15.06 22.56 -4.42
CA GLU A 77 15.64 23.89 -4.32
C GLU A 77 14.80 24.72 -3.35
N ASP A 78 15.44 25.61 -2.60
CA ASP A 78 14.75 26.47 -1.65
C ASP A 78 13.65 27.28 -2.35
N GLY A 79 12.45 27.27 -1.77
CA GLY A 79 11.28 27.94 -2.31
C GLY A 79 10.38 27.07 -3.18
N ASP A 80 10.77 25.83 -3.49
CA ASP A 80 9.92 24.89 -4.22
C ASP A 80 8.90 24.23 -3.29
N THR A 81 7.76 24.88 -3.13
CA THR A 81 6.70 24.42 -2.23
C THR A 81 6.11 23.08 -2.65
N ILE A 82 6.00 22.82 -3.96
CA ILE A 82 5.44 21.57 -4.49
C ILE A 82 6.32 20.39 -4.10
N LEU A 83 7.61 20.47 -4.36
CA LEU A 83 8.55 19.41 -3.99
C LEU A 83 8.58 19.18 -2.47
N LEU A 84 8.53 20.25 -1.71
CA LEU A 84 8.50 20.15 -0.26
C LEU A 84 7.28 19.38 0.26
N ILE A 85 6.11 19.64 -0.29
CA ILE A 85 4.87 18.92 0.06
C ILE A 85 4.97 17.45 -0.33
N LEU A 86 5.53 17.12 -1.48
CA LEU A 86 5.75 15.73 -1.91
C LEU A 86 6.73 14.99 -1.00
N ILE A 87 7.82 15.65 -0.62
CA ILE A 87 8.79 15.10 0.33
C ILE A 87 8.11 14.81 1.66
N HIS A 88 7.33 15.75 2.18
CA HIS A 88 6.57 15.58 3.43
C HIS A 88 5.58 14.43 3.35
N TYR A 89 4.90 14.25 2.21
CA TYR A 89 3.97 13.15 2.01
C TYR A 89 4.66 11.78 2.09
N HIS A 90 5.79 11.60 1.40
CA HIS A 90 6.53 10.34 1.46
C HIS A 90 7.10 10.05 2.85
N LYS A 91 7.59 11.07 3.55
CA LYS A 91 8.03 10.92 4.95
C LYS A 91 6.87 10.58 5.88
N ALA A 92 5.69 11.16 5.64
CA ALA A 92 4.50 10.86 6.42
C ALA A 92 4.05 9.39 6.25
N ILE A 93 4.15 8.82 5.05
CA ILE A 93 3.90 7.39 4.81
C ILE A 93 4.79 6.55 5.72
N ILE A 94 6.09 6.82 5.74
CA ILE A 94 7.05 6.09 6.56
C ILE A 94 6.70 6.22 8.05
N ASN A 95 6.48 7.44 8.52
CA ASN A 95 6.20 7.73 9.92
C ASN A 95 4.88 7.11 10.39
N PHE A 96 3.85 7.15 9.56
CA PHE A 96 2.57 6.53 9.87
C PHE A 96 2.67 4.99 9.94
N LEU A 97 3.34 4.36 8.98
CA LEU A 97 3.53 2.90 8.97
C LEU A 97 4.41 2.43 10.15
N ARG A 98 5.31 3.27 10.63
CA ARG A 98 6.12 3.03 11.83
C ARG A 98 5.44 3.48 13.13
N LYS A 99 4.19 3.90 13.07
CA LYS A 99 3.39 4.37 14.22
C LYS A 99 4.00 5.58 14.95
N LYS A 100 4.72 6.44 14.23
CA LYS A 100 5.33 7.67 14.77
C LYS A 100 4.41 8.87 14.71
N ILE A 101 3.40 8.85 13.84
CA ILE A 101 2.36 9.88 13.74
C ILE A 101 0.98 9.22 13.77
N THR A 102 -0.03 10.01 14.12
CA THR A 102 -1.42 9.54 14.15
C THR A 102 -2.02 9.46 12.77
N GLU A 103 -3.12 8.69 12.64
CA GLU A 103 -3.91 8.62 11.40
C GLU A 103 -4.41 10.00 10.98
N GLU A 104 -4.87 10.82 11.93
CA GLU A 104 -5.34 12.18 11.65
C GLU A 104 -4.23 13.06 11.06
N SER A 105 -3.03 13.02 11.64
CA SER A 105 -1.87 13.75 11.13
C SER A 105 -1.51 13.31 9.71
N PHE A 106 -1.53 12.02 9.47
CA PHE A 106 -1.26 11.46 8.13
C PHE A 106 -2.31 11.94 7.12
N LYS A 107 -3.59 11.91 7.47
CA LYS A 107 -4.69 12.37 6.60
C LYS A 107 -4.56 13.86 6.24
N ILE A 108 -4.13 14.70 7.16
CA ILE A 108 -3.90 16.12 6.91
C ILE A 108 -2.79 16.31 5.87
N ILE A 109 -1.68 15.60 6.02
CA ILE A 109 -0.55 15.68 5.07
C ILE A 109 -0.95 15.13 3.70
N ALA A 110 -1.69 14.02 3.66
CA ALA A 110 -2.21 13.45 2.42
C ALA A 110 -3.18 14.43 1.71
N GLN A 111 -4.01 15.14 2.47
CA GLN A 111 -4.91 16.15 1.92
C GLN A 111 -4.13 17.32 1.30
N GLN A 112 -3.07 17.78 1.92
CA GLN A 112 -2.20 18.82 1.35
C GLN A 112 -1.60 18.35 0.01
N ALA A 113 -1.16 17.10 -0.07
CA ALA A 113 -0.65 16.51 -1.32
C ALA A 113 -1.74 16.46 -2.40
N MET A 114 -2.99 16.13 -2.03
CA MET A 114 -4.13 16.12 -2.95
C MET A 114 -4.44 17.54 -3.47
N GLU A 115 -4.40 18.53 -2.61
CA GLU A 115 -4.64 19.94 -2.99
C GLU A 115 -3.61 20.43 -4.01
N VAL A 116 -2.34 20.08 -3.83
CA VAL A 116 -1.30 20.39 -4.83
C VAL A 116 -1.60 19.73 -6.16
N GLY A 117 -1.98 18.45 -6.16
CA GLY A 117 -2.37 17.74 -7.37
C GLY A 117 -3.55 18.39 -8.10
N ASN A 118 -4.54 18.89 -7.35
CA ASN A 118 -5.68 19.63 -7.92
C ASN A 118 -5.24 20.96 -8.54
N GLU A 119 -4.38 21.72 -7.88
CA GLU A 119 -3.90 23.01 -8.38
C GLU A 119 -3.12 22.86 -9.70
N ILE A 120 -2.27 21.85 -9.83
CA ILE A 120 -1.49 21.60 -11.05
C ILE A 120 -2.29 20.82 -12.10
N GLY A 121 -3.48 20.29 -11.76
CA GLY A 121 -4.33 19.54 -12.67
C GLY A 121 -3.78 18.16 -13.05
N ASP A 122 -2.95 17.55 -12.21
CA ASP A 122 -2.36 16.25 -12.47
C ASP A 122 -3.24 15.11 -11.92
N ASN A 123 -4.09 14.55 -12.78
CA ASN A 123 -4.99 13.46 -12.41
C ASN A 123 -4.28 12.15 -12.10
N VAL A 124 -3.13 11.89 -12.71
CA VAL A 124 -2.32 10.70 -12.43
C VAL A 124 -1.77 10.78 -11.01
N TYR A 125 -1.20 11.92 -10.65
CA TYR A 125 -0.71 12.18 -9.30
C TYR A 125 -1.80 12.05 -8.24
N LEU A 126 -2.98 12.64 -8.49
CA LEU A 126 -4.14 12.54 -7.60
C LEU A 126 -4.57 11.09 -7.37
N SER A 127 -4.61 10.28 -8.43
CA SER A 127 -4.94 8.85 -8.32
C SER A 127 -3.92 8.09 -7.49
N ILE A 128 -2.64 8.37 -7.69
CA ILE A 128 -1.55 7.72 -6.93
C ILE A 128 -1.66 8.05 -5.44
N VAL A 129 -1.85 9.32 -5.08
CA VAL A 129 -1.99 9.73 -3.68
C VAL A 129 -3.21 9.09 -3.04
N ARG A 130 -4.34 9.10 -3.71
CA ARG A 130 -5.59 8.49 -3.22
C ARG A 130 -5.44 7.00 -3.00
N ASP A 131 -4.94 6.26 -3.99
CA ASP A 131 -4.80 4.81 -3.92
C ASP A 131 -3.78 4.41 -2.85
N THR A 132 -2.68 5.13 -2.74
CA THR A 132 -1.67 4.92 -1.70
C THR A 132 -2.26 5.17 -0.31
N GLN A 133 -3.04 6.23 -0.14
CA GLN A 133 -3.71 6.55 1.12
C GLN A 133 -4.66 5.42 1.55
N TYR A 134 -5.50 4.93 0.65
CA TYR A 134 -6.41 3.81 0.95
C TYR A 134 -5.66 2.55 1.33
N ALA A 135 -4.63 2.18 0.57
CA ALA A 135 -3.83 0.99 0.86
C ALA A 135 -3.15 1.06 2.23
N ILE A 136 -2.59 2.22 2.57
CA ILE A 136 -1.90 2.43 3.84
C ILE A 136 -2.87 2.39 5.01
N LEU A 137 -4.02 3.03 4.91
CA LEU A 137 -5.04 3.01 5.94
C LEU A 137 -5.61 1.60 6.14
N PHE A 138 -5.83 0.87 5.04
CA PHE A 138 -6.28 -0.52 5.10
C PHE A 138 -5.26 -1.42 5.82
N MET A 139 -3.97 -1.29 5.51
CA MET A 139 -2.92 -2.09 6.14
C MET A 139 -2.71 -1.78 7.62
N ASN A 140 -3.14 -0.61 8.09
CA ASN A 140 -2.96 -0.19 9.47
C ASN A 140 -4.12 -0.64 10.39
N HIS A 141 -5.18 -1.16 9.83
CA HIS A 141 -6.27 -1.79 10.56
C HIS A 141 -5.99 -3.29 10.68
#